data_e3c897515081d3cac7ab191ac0efdfbc
#
_entry.id   e3c897515081d3cac7ab191ac0efdfbc
#
_cell.length_a   1.000
_cell.length_b   1.000
_cell.length_c   1.000
_cell.angle_alpha   90.00
_cell.angle_beta   90.00
_cell.angle_gamma   90.00
#
_symmetry.space_group_name_H-M   'P 1'
#
loop_
_entity.id
_entity.type
_entity.pdbx_description
1 polymer ?
#
loop_
_entity_poly.entity_id
_entity_poly.type
_entity_poly.pdbx_seq_one_letter_code
_entity_poly.pdbx_strand_id
1 'polypeptide(L)'
;VMHEGKILVSWYKNGFRDHYALIAGFAEIGETIEETVAREVYEETHLHVKNLRYYKSQPWPYSESLLFGFFCELDGADDIIIQEDELAMAKWVTPEEIFEIPDNFALTNEMICKFKQDMIEYGHLCL
;
A
#
# COMPACT_ATOMS: atom_id res chain seq x y z
N VAL A 1 -2.18 1.11 3.54
CA VAL A 1 -3.32 1.31 4.44
C VAL A 1 -3.21 0.34 5.59
N MET A 2 -3.34 0.85 6.81
CA MET A 2 -3.23 0.06 8.05
C MET A 2 -4.54 0.09 8.82
N HIS A 3 -4.86 -1.01 9.50
CA HIS A 3 -6.06 -1.13 10.33
C HIS A 3 -5.90 -2.26 11.35
N GLU A 4 -6.06 -1.94 12.62
CA GLU A 4 -6.03 -2.93 13.72
C GLU A 4 -4.83 -3.89 13.65
N GLY A 5 -3.63 -3.34 13.46
CA GLY A 5 -2.41 -4.13 13.39
C GLY A 5 -2.21 -4.90 12.09
N LYS A 6 -3.02 -4.64 11.09
CA LYS A 6 -2.94 -5.28 9.76
C LYS A 6 -2.61 -4.26 8.69
N ILE A 7 -2.08 -4.73 7.57
CA ILE A 7 -1.82 -3.91 6.39
C ILE A 7 -2.64 -4.44 5.22
N LEU A 8 -3.12 -3.52 4.39
CA LEU A 8 -3.81 -3.87 3.15
C LEU A 8 -2.77 -4.23 2.09
N VAL A 9 -2.88 -5.43 1.55
CA VAL A 9 -2.06 -5.88 0.41
C VAL A 9 -2.96 -6.31 -0.72
N SER A 10 -2.41 -6.29 -1.94
CA SER A 10 -3.17 -6.62 -3.14
C SER A 10 -2.35 -7.46 -4.11
N TRP A 11 -3.04 -8.04 -5.06
CA TRP A 11 -2.44 -8.73 -6.20
C TRP A 11 -3.07 -8.20 -7.48
N TYR A 12 -2.24 -7.92 -8.48
CA TYR A 12 -2.71 -7.57 -9.81
C TYR A 12 -3.00 -8.82 -10.62
N LYS A 13 -3.97 -8.75 -11.54
CA LYS A 13 -4.39 -9.91 -12.36
C LYS A 13 -3.26 -10.52 -13.16
N ASN A 14 -2.31 -9.71 -13.60
CA ASN A 14 -1.16 -10.15 -14.38
C ASN A 14 0.13 -10.23 -13.57
N GLY A 15 0.01 -10.14 -12.24
CA GLY A 15 1.16 -10.19 -11.34
C GLY A 15 1.45 -11.60 -10.82
N PHE A 16 2.60 -11.74 -10.18
CA PHE A 16 2.96 -12.99 -9.50
C PHE A 16 2.22 -13.10 -8.17
N ARG A 17 1.65 -14.26 -7.88
CA ARG A 17 0.83 -14.49 -6.67
C ARG A 17 1.62 -14.39 -5.37
N ASP A 18 2.91 -14.65 -5.41
CA ASP A 18 3.81 -14.58 -4.26
C ASP A 18 4.42 -13.19 -4.05
N HIS A 19 3.99 -12.21 -4.86
CA HIS A 19 4.42 -10.83 -4.71
C HIS A 19 3.24 -9.96 -4.30
N TYR A 20 3.26 -9.49 -3.05
CA TYR A 20 2.29 -8.51 -2.61
C TYR A 20 2.54 -7.17 -3.29
N ALA A 21 1.46 -6.49 -3.61
CA ALA A 21 1.49 -5.10 -4.06
C ALA A 21 0.80 -4.22 -3.03
N LEU A 22 1.13 -2.95 -3.03
CA LEU A 22 0.37 -1.91 -2.34
C LEU A 22 -0.46 -1.16 -3.38
N ILE A 23 -1.51 -0.50 -2.93
CA ILE A 23 -2.31 0.34 -3.82
C ILE A 23 -1.42 1.45 -4.39
N ALA A 24 -1.43 1.61 -5.69
CA ALA A 24 -0.63 2.61 -6.39
C ALA A 24 -1.38 3.16 -7.60
N GLY A 25 -1.10 4.43 -7.94
CA GLY A 25 -1.67 5.06 -9.10
C GLY A 25 -0.98 6.38 -9.39
N PHE A 26 -1.42 7.04 -10.44
CA PHE A 26 -0.82 8.30 -10.91
C PHE A 26 -1.63 9.49 -10.42
N ALA A 27 -0.91 10.56 -10.05
CA ALA A 27 -1.54 11.83 -9.73
C ALA A 27 -2.18 12.43 -10.98
N GLU A 28 -3.34 13.05 -10.82
CA GLU A 28 -4.03 13.77 -11.88
C GLU A 28 -3.69 15.25 -11.80
N ILE A 29 -3.86 15.96 -12.92
CA ILE A 29 -3.60 17.40 -13.00
C ILE A 29 -4.49 18.14 -12.00
N GLY A 30 -3.85 18.99 -11.18
CA GLY A 30 -4.55 19.77 -10.16
C GLY A 30 -4.79 19.04 -8.85
N GLU A 31 -4.37 17.80 -8.76
CA GLU A 31 -4.53 16.97 -7.56
C GLU A 31 -3.27 17.02 -6.70
N THR A 32 -3.40 17.14 -5.38
CA THR A 32 -2.26 16.98 -4.48
C THR A 32 -1.91 15.48 -4.36
N ILE A 33 -0.70 15.19 -3.89
CA ILE A 33 -0.28 13.79 -3.69
C ILE A 33 -1.17 13.10 -2.65
N GLU A 34 -1.56 13.81 -1.61
CA GLU A 34 -2.46 13.29 -0.57
C GLU A 34 -3.85 12.97 -1.14
N GLU A 35 -4.37 13.85 -1.99
CA GLU A 35 -5.63 13.60 -2.69
C GLU A 35 -5.54 12.39 -3.62
N THR A 36 -4.38 12.20 -4.27
CA THR A 36 -4.11 11.04 -5.12
C THR A 36 -4.20 9.75 -4.31
N VAL A 37 -3.56 9.70 -3.14
CA VAL A 37 -3.61 8.52 -2.26
C VAL A 37 -5.06 8.19 -1.90
N ALA A 38 -5.81 9.16 -1.43
CA ALA A 38 -7.21 8.95 -1.02
C ALA A 38 -8.07 8.47 -2.19
N ARG A 39 -7.91 9.06 -3.36
CA ARG A 39 -8.67 8.70 -4.56
C ARG A 39 -8.35 7.30 -5.05
N GLU A 40 -7.08 6.97 -5.16
CA GLU A 40 -6.65 5.65 -5.66
C GLU A 40 -7.09 4.52 -4.72
N VAL A 41 -6.98 4.72 -3.41
CA VAL A 41 -7.45 3.72 -2.46
C VAL A 41 -8.96 3.52 -2.60
N TYR A 42 -9.72 4.62 -2.70
CA TYR A 42 -11.18 4.52 -2.86
C TYR A 42 -11.59 3.89 -4.18
N GLU A 43 -10.96 4.28 -5.28
CA GLU A 43 -11.28 3.72 -6.60
C GLU A 43 -11.03 2.21 -6.65
N GLU A 44 -9.94 1.74 -6.07
CA GLU A 44 -9.57 0.34 -6.17
C GLU A 44 -10.23 -0.56 -5.11
N THR A 45 -10.54 -0.04 -3.94
CA THR A 45 -11.01 -0.86 -2.81
C THR A 45 -12.27 -0.34 -2.11
N HIS A 46 -12.75 0.84 -2.44
CA HIS A 46 -13.86 1.55 -1.79
C HIS A 46 -13.58 1.87 -0.31
N LEU A 47 -12.33 1.88 0.09
CA LEU A 47 -11.94 2.26 1.46
C LEU A 47 -11.63 3.75 1.54
N HIS A 48 -11.91 4.33 2.71
CA HIS A 48 -11.51 5.69 3.04
C HIS A 48 -10.29 5.66 3.96
N VAL A 49 -9.42 6.65 3.82
CA VAL A 49 -8.18 6.71 4.60
C VAL A 49 -8.02 8.06 5.28
N LYS A 50 -7.24 8.08 6.34
CA LYS A 50 -6.91 9.26 7.14
C LYS A 50 -5.48 9.15 7.64
N ASN A 51 -4.98 10.25 8.27
CA ASN A 51 -3.67 10.30 8.90
C ASN A 51 -2.55 9.83 7.98
N LEU A 52 -2.51 10.43 6.79
CA LEU A 52 -1.48 10.12 5.80
C LEU A 52 -0.13 10.60 6.31
N ARG A 53 0.88 9.71 6.29
CA ARG A 53 2.24 10.02 6.67
C ARG A 53 3.19 9.64 5.55
N TYR A 54 3.94 10.62 5.07
CA TYR A 54 4.94 10.41 4.03
C TYR A 54 6.08 9.54 4.57
N TYR A 55 6.45 8.53 3.81
CA TYR A 55 7.57 7.64 4.17
C TYR A 55 8.83 8.02 3.39
N LYS A 56 8.83 7.82 2.07
CA LYS A 56 9.95 8.20 1.20
C LYS A 56 9.54 8.21 -0.26
N SER A 57 10.37 8.77 -1.11
CA SER A 57 10.22 8.71 -2.55
C SER A 57 11.26 7.77 -3.16
N GLN A 58 10.96 7.26 -4.35
CA GLN A 58 11.88 6.41 -5.11
C GLN A 58 11.72 6.68 -6.61
N PRO A 59 12.82 6.99 -7.31
CA PRO A 59 12.78 7.03 -8.77
C PRO A 59 12.52 5.62 -9.31
N TRP A 60 11.64 5.52 -10.29
CA TRP A 60 11.32 4.24 -10.93
C TRP A 60 11.65 4.34 -12.40
N PRO A 61 12.84 3.85 -12.84
CA PRO A 61 13.33 4.08 -14.19
C PRO A 61 12.55 3.34 -15.27
N TYR A 62 11.88 2.26 -14.91
CA TYR A 62 11.13 1.45 -15.89
C TYR A 62 9.92 2.19 -16.48
N SER A 63 9.37 3.18 -15.78
CA SER A 63 8.26 3.99 -16.27
C SER A 63 8.57 5.48 -16.22
N GLU A 64 9.83 5.86 -15.99
CA GLU A 64 10.24 7.26 -15.85
C GLU A 64 9.40 8.03 -14.82
N SER A 65 9.03 7.34 -13.75
CA SER A 65 8.16 7.88 -12.71
C SER A 65 8.93 8.15 -11.43
N LEU A 66 8.38 9.02 -10.60
CA LEU A 66 8.82 9.23 -9.23
C LEU A 66 7.71 8.74 -8.31
N LEU A 67 8.03 7.74 -7.49
CA LEU A 67 7.09 7.16 -6.54
C LEU A 67 7.15 7.91 -5.20
N PHE A 68 5.98 8.13 -4.60
CA PHE A 68 5.86 8.67 -3.25
C PHE A 68 5.14 7.63 -2.38
N GLY A 69 5.80 7.17 -1.33
CA GLY A 69 5.22 6.19 -0.41
C GLY A 69 4.58 6.85 0.80
N PHE A 70 3.34 6.49 1.09
CA PHE A 70 2.60 6.96 2.25
C PHE A 70 2.08 5.79 3.06
N PHE A 71 2.17 5.91 4.38
CA PHE A 71 1.40 5.09 5.29
C PHE A 71 0.17 5.87 5.73
N CYS A 72 -0.96 5.18 5.81
CA CYS A 72 -2.22 5.80 6.25
C CYS A 72 -3.06 4.81 7.03
N GLU A 73 -4.06 5.32 7.73
CA GLU A 73 -4.98 4.50 8.52
C GLU A 73 -6.33 4.43 7.83
N LEU A 74 -7.03 3.32 8.03
CA LEU A 74 -8.40 3.18 7.59
C LEU A 74 -9.30 4.18 8.33
N ASP A 75 -10.20 4.82 7.59
CA ASP A 75 -11.20 5.73 8.12
C ASP A 75 -12.59 5.22 7.79
N GLY A 76 -13.17 4.46 8.72
CA GLY A 76 -14.51 3.90 8.56
C GLY A 76 -14.53 2.38 8.38
N ALA A 77 -15.45 1.90 7.55
CA ALA A 77 -15.65 0.48 7.33
C ALA A 77 -14.47 -0.18 6.62
N ASP A 78 -14.18 -1.42 7.00
CA ASP A 78 -13.05 -2.20 6.48
C ASP A 78 -13.44 -3.17 5.35
N ASP A 79 -14.67 -3.09 4.86
CA ASP A 79 -15.15 -3.92 3.77
C ASP A 79 -14.48 -3.54 2.45
N ILE A 80 -13.79 -4.48 1.86
CA ILE A 80 -13.08 -4.28 0.61
C ILE A 80 -13.97 -4.65 -0.56
N ILE A 81 -14.19 -3.69 -1.47
CA ILE A 81 -14.90 -3.92 -2.74
C ILE A 81 -13.92 -3.63 -3.85
N ILE A 82 -13.43 -4.69 -4.50
CA ILE A 82 -12.37 -4.58 -5.49
C ILE A 82 -12.89 -4.04 -6.82
N GLN A 83 -12.13 -3.12 -7.41
CA GLN A 83 -12.31 -2.75 -8.81
C GLN A 83 -11.72 -3.87 -9.68
N GLU A 84 -12.56 -4.57 -10.44
CA GLU A 84 -12.20 -5.80 -11.14
C GLU A 84 -11.25 -5.62 -12.33
N ASP A 85 -11.02 -4.40 -12.79
CA ASP A 85 -10.23 -4.15 -13.99
C ASP A 85 -8.74 -4.44 -13.81
N GLU A 86 -8.19 -4.18 -12.63
CA GLU A 86 -6.75 -4.30 -12.39
C GLU A 86 -6.39 -5.28 -11.28
N LEU A 87 -7.16 -5.29 -10.19
CA LEU A 87 -6.85 -6.12 -9.02
C LEU A 87 -7.53 -7.48 -9.10
N ALA A 88 -6.76 -8.54 -8.85
CA ALA A 88 -7.31 -9.88 -8.67
C ALA A 88 -7.84 -10.08 -7.26
N MET A 89 -7.17 -9.50 -6.27
CA MET A 89 -7.51 -9.66 -4.86
C MET A 89 -6.88 -8.53 -4.03
N ALA A 90 -7.56 -8.17 -2.94
CA ALA A 90 -6.99 -7.35 -1.88
C ALA A 90 -7.45 -7.90 -0.54
N LYS A 91 -6.58 -7.88 0.46
CA LYS A 91 -6.92 -8.36 1.80
C LYS A 91 -6.09 -7.70 2.88
N TRP A 92 -6.60 -7.76 4.10
CA TRP A 92 -5.88 -7.36 5.31
C TRP A 92 -5.02 -8.53 5.77
N VAL A 93 -3.73 -8.28 6.01
CA VAL A 93 -2.81 -9.30 6.51
C VAL A 93 -2.15 -8.85 7.80
N THR A 94 -1.91 -9.81 8.70
CA THR A 94 -1.15 -9.57 9.92
C THR A 94 0.35 -9.58 9.61
N PRO A 95 1.20 -8.99 10.49
CA PRO A 95 2.65 -9.05 10.29
C PRO A 95 3.19 -10.47 10.13
N GLU A 96 2.62 -11.43 10.86
CA GLU A 96 3.05 -12.83 10.81
C GLU A 96 2.71 -13.52 9.48
N GLU A 97 1.67 -13.05 8.79
CA GLU A 97 1.27 -13.59 7.49
C GLU A 97 2.14 -13.08 6.33
N ILE A 98 2.94 -12.03 6.56
CA ILE A 98 3.77 -11.44 5.53
C ILE A 98 5.05 -12.27 5.36
N PHE A 99 5.28 -12.77 4.14
CA PHE A 99 6.57 -13.35 3.78
C PHE A 99 7.44 -12.30 3.10
N GLU A 100 8.72 -12.29 3.45
CA GLU A 100 9.67 -11.34 2.89
C GLU A 100 10.24 -11.84 1.57
N ILE A 101 10.40 -10.92 0.62
CA ILE A 101 11.04 -11.20 -0.66
C ILE A 101 12.46 -10.65 -0.56
N PRO A 102 13.49 -11.50 -0.53
CA PRO A 102 14.87 -11.03 -0.42
C PRO A 102 15.30 -10.29 -1.69
N ASP A 103 16.23 -9.35 -1.51
CA ASP A 103 16.88 -8.59 -2.60
C ASP A 103 15.95 -7.74 -3.46
N ASN A 104 14.74 -7.46 -2.97
CA ASN A 104 13.81 -6.59 -3.66
C ASN A 104 13.98 -5.15 -3.16
N PHE A 105 14.49 -4.28 -4.02
CA PHE A 105 14.74 -2.87 -3.72
C PHE A 105 13.53 -1.97 -3.98
N ALA A 106 12.41 -2.52 -4.44
CA ALA A 106 11.21 -1.73 -4.72
C ALA A 106 10.64 -1.12 -3.44
N LEU A 107 10.19 0.13 -3.53
CA LEU A 107 9.61 0.86 -2.41
C LEU A 107 8.44 0.10 -1.77
N THR A 108 7.59 -0.53 -2.57
CA THR A 108 6.48 -1.35 -2.10
C THR A 108 6.96 -2.41 -1.12
N ASN A 109 7.98 -3.18 -1.51
CA ASN A 109 8.51 -4.24 -0.65
C ASN A 109 9.16 -3.67 0.61
N GLU A 110 9.89 -2.57 0.48
CA GLU A 110 10.51 -1.90 1.63
C GLU A 110 9.44 -1.49 2.65
N MET A 111 8.34 -0.91 2.20
CA MET A 111 7.26 -0.46 3.07
C MET A 111 6.57 -1.63 3.77
N ILE A 112 6.33 -2.73 3.07
CA ILE A 112 5.74 -3.95 3.64
C ILE A 112 6.66 -4.53 4.70
N CYS A 113 7.95 -4.62 4.42
CA CYS A 113 8.95 -5.12 5.38
C CYS A 113 9.07 -4.21 6.61
N LYS A 114 9.04 -2.90 6.40
CA LYS A 114 9.07 -1.94 7.51
C LYS A 114 7.85 -2.10 8.41
N PHE A 115 6.67 -2.23 7.84
CA PHE A 115 5.46 -2.48 8.61
C PHE A 115 5.60 -3.74 9.44
N LYS A 116 6.03 -4.86 8.82
CA LYS A 116 6.21 -6.13 9.52
C LYS A 116 7.18 -6.01 10.68
N GLN A 117 8.36 -5.45 10.44
CA GLN A 117 9.40 -5.30 11.46
C GLN A 117 8.95 -4.42 12.62
N ASP A 118 8.39 -3.27 12.34
CA ASP A 118 7.95 -2.33 13.37
C ASP A 118 6.82 -2.90 14.22
N MET A 119 5.85 -3.57 13.59
CA MET A 119 4.75 -4.20 14.32
C MET A 119 5.20 -5.32 15.23
N ILE A 120 6.13 -6.18 14.77
CA ILE A 120 6.66 -7.27 15.57
C ILE A 120 7.51 -6.75 16.72
N GLU A 121 8.37 -5.76 16.46
CA GLU A 121 9.32 -5.25 17.46
C GLU A 121 8.69 -4.27 18.43
N TYR A 122 7.86 -3.34 17.95
CA TYR A 122 7.33 -2.23 18.75
C TYR A 122 5.82 -2.26 18.94
N GLY A 123 5.09 -3.06 18.19
CA GLY A 123 3.64 -3.09 18.21
C GLY A 123 2.97 -1.92 17.47
N HIS A 124 3.76 -1.05 16.85
CA HIS A 124 3.25 0.08 16.05
C HIS A 124 4.30 0.52 15.04
N LEU A 125 3.84 1.23 14.01
CA LEU A 125 4.73 1.78 12.98
C LEU A 125 5.54 2.95 13.55
N CYS A 126 6.84 2.93 13.32
CA CYS A 126 7.79 3.96 13.74
C CYS A 126 8.24 4.78 12.53
N LEU A 127 7.69 5.97 12.38
CA LEU A 127 8.10 6.90 11.34
C LEU A 127 8.84 8.10 11.91
#